data_c29f52aa1441c1230beeb890d52b860e
#
_entry.id   c29f52aa1441c1230beeb890d52b860e
#
_cell.length_a   1.000
_cell.length_b   1.000
_cell.length_c   1.000
_cell.angle_alpha   90.00
_cell.angle_beta   90.00
_cell.angle_gamma   90.00
#
_symmetry.space_group_name_H-M   'P 1'
#
loop_
_entity.id
_entity.type
_entity.pdbx_description
1 polymer ?
#
loop_
_entity_poly.entity_id
_entity_poly.type
_entity_poly.pdbx_seq_one_letter_code
_entity_poly.pdbx_strand_id
1 'polypeptide(L)'
;MALRLNGATSGYVELNAPAAAGSNTLTLPDGNGTSGQYLQTDGSGVLSWQTVPNNGFESYAIINDTKSSSSNGGTFTAGDWRTRDLNTEVSDADGIVTIASNQFTLGAGSYLIRWSAPAYYVQGHQSRLFDITNTAEIQVGSSEYCGDLYNVSNRSFGAARVTIAANTVYEIQHRCVNTQSTYGFGGAITWGDNVFTTVEIFREA
;
A
#
# COMPACT_ATOMS: atom_id res chain seq x y z
N MET A 1 -45.20 -24.38 -11.76
CA MET A 1 -45.87 -23.81 -10.54
C MET A 1 -44.82 -22.94 -9.87
N ALA A 2 -45.16 -21.67 -9.57
CA ALA A 2 -44.29 -20.77 -8.87
C ALA A 2 -44.57 -20.79 -7.36
N LEU A 3 -43.55 -20.57 -6.52
CA LEU A 3 -43.75 -20.29 -5.11
C LEU A 3 -43.97 -18.79 -4.94
N ARG A 4 -45.17 -18.38 -4.53
CA ARG A 4 -45.53 -16.98 -4.33
C ARG A 4 -45.65 -16.67 -2.82
N LEU A 5 -44.97 -15.64 -2.40
CA LEU A 5 -45.00 -15.10 -1.02
C LEU A 5 -45.64 -13.72 -1.05
N ASN A 6 -46.82 -13.59 -0.47
CA ASN A 6 -47.56 -12.31 -0.47
C ASN A 6 -47.01 -11.39 0.63
N GLY A 7 -46.89 -10.10 0.31
CA GLY A 7 -46.61 -9.05 1.29
C GLY A 7 -47.81 -8.87 2.24
N ALA A 8 -47.55 -8.45 3.48
CA ALA A 8 -48.60 -8.28 4.48
C ALA A 8 -49.61 -7.19 4.14
N THR A 9 -49.22 -6.18 3.38
CA THR A 9 -50.06 -5.03 3.00
C THR A 9 -50.34 -4.94 1.53
N SER A 10 -49.38 -5.32 0.66
CA SER A 10 -49.55 -5.31 -0.79
C SER A 10 -48.37 -6.02 -1.48
N GLY A 11 -48.59 -6.43 -2.73
CA GLY A 11 -47.59 -7.07 -3.59
C GLY A 11 -47.25 -8.52 -3.21
N TYR A 12 -46.29 -9.07 -3.94
CA TYR A 12 -45.78 -10.43 -3.72
C TYR A 12 -44.34 -10.54 -4.26
N VAL A 13 -43.61 -11.53 -3.76
CA VAL A 13 -42.36 -12.05 -4.34
C VAL A 13 -42.63 -13.45 -4.88
N GLU A 14 -42.13 -13.75 -6.06
CA GLU A 14 -42.35 -15.03 -6.73
C GLU A 14 -41.02 -15.66 -7.12
N LEU A 15 -40.88 -16.96 -6.79
CA LEU A 15 -39.76 -17.78 -7.25
C LEU A 15 -40.27 -18.66 -8.40
N ASN A 16 -39.72 -18.44 -9.57
CA ASN A 16 -40.11 -19.19 -10.79
C ASN A 16 -38.97 -20.05 -11.31
N ALA A 17 -39.31 -21.26 -11.77
CA ALA A 17 -38.40 -22.05 -12.56
C ALA A 17 -38.37 -21.55 -14.01
N PRO A 18 -37.25 -21.64 -14.73
CA PRO A 18 -37.21 -21.40 -16.17
C PRO A 18 -38.07 -22.42 -16.93
N ALA A 19 -38.46 -22.12 -18.19
CA ALA A 19 -39.31 -22.95 -18.99
C ALA A 19 -38.76 -24.38 -19.20
N ALA A 20 -37.44 -24.52 -19.21
CA ALA A 20 -36.73 -25.80 -19.29
C ALA A 20 -35.75 -25.89 -18.09
N ALA A 21 -36.25 -26.32 -16.94
CA ALA A 21 -35.52 -26.27 -15.69
C ALA A 21 -34.62 -27.49 -15.43
N GLY A 22 -34.89 -28.64 -16.09
CA GLY A 22 -34.30 -29.91 -15.67
C GLY A 22 -34.77 -30.32 -14.27
N SER A 23 -34.13 -31.33 -13.67
CA SER A 23 -34.42 -31.77 -12.29
C SER A 23 -33.32 -31.29 -11.35
N ASN A 24 -33.45 -30.04 -10.88
CA ASN A 24 -32.49 -29.43 -9.99
C ASN A 24 -33.05 -29.28 -8.56
N THR A 25 -32.28 -29.63 -7.56
CA THR A 25 -32.58 -29.37 -6.15
C THR A 25 -31.66 -28.28 -5.65
N LEU A 26 -32.22 -27.25 -4.99
CA LEU A 26 -31.47 -26.25 -4.27
C LEU A 26 -31.70 -26.45 -2.77
N THR A 27 -30.64 -26.77 -2.02
CA THR A 27 -30.69 -26.91 -0.58
C THR A 27 -30.28 -25.58 0.05
N LEU A 28 -31.19 -24.96 0.78
CA LEU A 28 -30.93 -23.70 1.49
C LEU A 28 -30.08 -23.95 2.74
N PRO A 29 -29.29 -23.00 3.19
CA PRO A 29 -28.56 -23.07 4.47
C PRO A 29 -29.56 -23.14 5.65
N ASP A 30 -29.13 -23.76 6.74
CA ASP A 30 -29.94 -23.92 7.97
C ASP A 30 -29.99 -22.63 8.83
N GLY A 31 -29.19 -21.63 8.53
CA GLY A 31 -29.12 -20.36 9.27
C GLY A 31 -29.39 -19.12 8.41
N ASN A 32 -29.56 -17.98 9.09
CA ASN A 32 -29.90 -16.72 8.43
C ASN A 32 -28.69 -15.98 7.80
N GLY A 33 -27.47 -16.48 8.03
CA GLY A 33 -26.25 -15.73 7.70
C GLY A 33 -26.05 -14.47 8.55
N THR A 34 -25.07 -13.68 8.20
CA THR A 34 -24.77 -12.38 8.82
C THR A 34 -24.79 -11.27 7.78
N SER A 35 -24.87 -10.01 8.23
CA SER A 35 -24.85 -8.86 7.31
C SER A 35 -23.62 -8.89 6.41
N GLY A 36 -23.82 -8.64 5.10
CA GLY A 36 -22.77 -8.61 4.09
C GLY A 36 -22.43 -9.98 3.48
N GLN A 37 -23.04 -11.08 3.93
CA GLN A 37 -22.89 -12.39 3.29
C GLN A 37 -23.81 -12.53 2.08
N TYR A 38 -23.40 -13.38 1.14
CA TYR A 38 -24.19 -13.77 -0.03
C TYR A 38 -24.36 -15.30 -0.11
N LEU A 39 -25.39 -15.74 -0.83
CA LEU A 39 -25.61 -17.16 -1.09
C LEU A 39 -24.72 -17.62 -2.23
N GLN A 40 -23.94 -18.67 -1.98
CA GLN A 40 -23.09 -19.32 -2.96
C GLN A 40 -23.49 -20.79 -3.12
N THR A 41 -23.50 -21.27 -4.36
CA THR A 41 -23.67 -22.70 -4.65
C THR A 41 -22.31 -23.42 -4.67
N ASP A 42 -22.29 -24.66 -4.21
CA ASP A 42 -21.14 -25.58 -4.34
C ASP A 42 -21.07 -26.25 -5.74
N GLY A 43 -22.00 -25.93 -6.64
CA GLY A 43 -22.13 -26.56 -7.95
C GLY A 43 -22.97 -27.84 -7.95
N SER A 44 -23.36 -28.41 -6.81
CA SER A 44 -24.18 -29.58 -6.62
C SER A 44 -25.59 -29.25 -6.15
N GLY A 45 -25.92 -27.96 -6.04
CA GLY A 45 -27.22 -27.48 -5.60
C GLY A 45 -27.33 -27.17 -4.12
N VAL A 46 -26.28 -27.33 -3.34
CA VAL A 46 -26.23 -26.87 -1.93
C VAL A 46 -25.82 -25.38 -1.90
N LEU A 47 -26.60 -24.60 -1.19
CA LEU A 47 -26.33 -23.17 -0.95
C LEU A 47 -25.77 -22.96 0.44
N SER A 48 -24.78 -22.10 0.55
CA SER A 48 -24.18 -21.67 1.83
C SER A 48 -24.00 -20.17 1.86
N TRP A 49 -23.98 -19.60 3.07
CA TRP A 49 -23.64 -18.20 3.28
C TRP A 49 -22.12 -18.02 3.17
N GLN A 50 -21.70 -17.14 2.29
CA GLN A 50 -20.30 -16.82 2.08
C GLN A 50 -20.05 -15.33 2.32
N THR A 51 -18.90 -15.03 2.88
CA THR A 51 -18.41 -13.65 2.96
C THR A 51 -17.79 -13.26 1.61
N VAL A 52 -18.08 -12.06 1.15
CA VAL A 52 -17.41 -11.53 -0.05
C VAL A 52 -15.90 -11.56 0.23
N PRO A 53 -15.09 -12.27 -0.57
CA PRO A 53 -13.65 -12.25 -0.40
C PRO A 53 -13.15 -10.82 -0.53
N ASN A 54 -12.48 -10.31 0.48
CA ASN A 54 -11.75 -9.05 0.36
C ASN A 54 -10.46 -9.32 -0.44
N ASN A 55 -10.53 -9.29 -1.75
CA ASN A 55 -9.39 -9.50 -2.65
C ASN A 55 -8.57 -8.22 -2.85
N GLY A 56 -8.75 -7.23 -2.00
CA GLY A 56 -8.09 -5.95 -2.03
C GLY A 56 -7.13 -5.74 -0.86
N PHE A 57 -6.87 -4.49 -0.57
CA PHE A 57 -6.14 -4.10 0.62
C PHE A 57 -7.09 -4.00 1.81
N GLU A 58 -6.70 -4.56 2.95
CA GLU A 58 -7.45 -4.47 4.20
C GLU A 58 -7.33 -3.07 4.80
N SER A 59 -6.13 -2.51 4.75
CA SER A 59 -5.81 -1.19 5.25
C SER A 59 -4.61 -0.58 4.52
N TYR A 60 -4.40 0.72 4.72
CA TYR A 60 -3.25 1.41 4.14
C TYR A 60 -2.69 2.48 5.09
N ALA A 61 -1.41 2.79 4.90
CA ALA A 61 -0.74 3.91 5.53
C ALA A 61 0.08 4.71 4.52
N ILE A 62 0.23 5.99 4.78
CA ILE A 62 1.10 6.90 4.01
C ILE A 62 2.01 7.63 5.00
N ILE A 63 3.31 7.51 4.79
CA ILE A 63 4.33 8.17 5.59
C ILE A 63 5.27 8.99 4.70
N ASN A 64 5.69 10.14 5.19
CA ASN A 64 6.48 11.11 4.43
C ASN A 64 7.71 11.60 5.20
N ASP A 65 8.69 12.08 4.43
CA ASP A 65 9.63 13.11 4.84
C ASP A 65 8.99 14.47 4.56
N THR A 66 8.48 15.12 5.60
CA THR A 66 7.89 16.46 5.51
C THR A 66 8.78 17.46 6.22
N LYS A 67 9.09 18.56 5.54
CA LYS A 67 9.86 19.67 6.11
C LYS A 67 9.12 20.98 5.89
N SER A 68 9.33 21.93 6.79
CA SER A 68 8.70 23.26 6.70
C SER A 68 9.08 23.99 5.42
N SER A 69 8.28 24.99 5.05
CA SER A 69 8.54 25.89 3.93
C SER A 69 9.99 26.38 3.91
N SER A 70 10.60 26.39 2.74
CA SER A 70 12.00 26.78 2.52
C SER A 70 13.07 25.84 3.11
N SER A 71 12.69 24.75 3.76
CA SER A 71 13.64 23.75 4.30
C SER A 71 13.93 22.68 3.26
N ASN A 72 15.21 22.57 2.86
CA ASN A 72 15.65 21.58 1.87
C ASN A 72 15.70 20.17 2.44
N GLY A 73 15.72 19.17 1.56
CA GLY A 73 15.78 17.75 1.92
C GLY A 73 17.05 17.32 2.64
N GLY A 74 18.11 18.12 2.56
CA GLY A 74 19.38 17.83 3.23
C GLY A 74 20.49 17.34 2.30
N THR A 75 21.66 17.11 2.88
CA THR A 75 22.86 16.66 2.16
C THR A 75 22.74 15.20 1.72
N PHE A 76 22.96 14.95 0.44
CA PHE A 76 23.09 13.60 -0.09
C PHE A 76 24.56 13.30 -0.39
N THR A 77 25.19 12.55 0.49
CA THR A 77 26.61 12.18 0.40
C THR A 77 26.77 10.92 -0.46
N ALA A 78 27.60 11.01 -1.50
CA ALA A 78 27.92 9.91 -2.40
C ALA A 78 28.68 8.78 -1.71
N GLY A 79 28.83 7.66 -2.41
CA GLY A 79 29.71 6.55 -2.07
C GLY A 79 29.03 5.39 -1.35
N ASP A 80 27.96 5.62 -0.60
CA ASP A 80 27.27 4.58 0.17
C ASP A 80 25.76 4.79 0.16
N TRP A 81 25.02 3.77 0.64
CA TRP A 81 23.60 3.89 0.88
C TRP A 81 23.33 4.81 2.07
N ARG A 82 22.40 5.74 1.90
CA ARG A 82 22.01 6.72 2.92
C ARG A 82 20.53 6.54 3.24
N THR A 83 20.20 6.49 4.52
CA THR A 83 18.81 6.45 4.99
C THR A 83 18.09 7.73 4.60
N ARG A 84 16.88 7.61 4.05
CA ARG A 84 15.98 8.73 3.78
C ARG A 84 15.24 9.11 5.05
N ASP A 85 15.04 10.42 5.25
CA ASP A 85 14.17 10.87 6.34
C ASP A 85 12.73 10.38 6.12
N LEU A 86 12.11 9.99 7.22
CA LEU A 86 10.68 9.68 7.34
C LEU A 86 10.24 10.17 8.73
N ASN A 87 9.37 11.17 8.78
CA ASN A 87 9.05 11.87 10.03
C ASN A 87 7.56 12.20 10.21
N THR A 88 6.75 11.97 9.19
CA THR A 88 5.33 12.34 9.21
C THR A 88 4.46 11.16 8.79
N GLU A 89 3.54 10.79 9.67
CA GLU A 89 2.43 9.90 9.34
C GLU A 89 1.29 10.75 8.79
N VAL A 90 0.98 10.55 7.52
CA VAL A 90 -0.07 11.30 6.82
C VAL A 90 -1.43 10.63 6.97
N SER A 91 -1.43 9.31 6.92
CA SER A 91 -2.62 8.48 7.08
C SER A 91 -2.21 7.11 7.59
N ASP A 92 -2.84 6.66 8.65
CA ASP A 92 -2.79 5.30 9.20
C ASP A 92 -3.95 5.07 10.15
N ALA A 93 -5.18 5.01 9.61
CA ALA A 93 -6.39 4.88 10.42
C ALA A 93 -6.44 3.58 11.25
N ASP A 94 -5.76 2.55 10.80
CA ASP A 94 -5.77 1.21 11.39
C ASP A 94 -4.51 0.89 12.21
N GLY A 95 -3.56 1.82 12.30
CA GLY A 95 -2.33 1.67 13.08
C GLY A 95 -1.42 0.56 12.57
N ILE A 96 -1.25 0.44 11.24
CA ILE A 96 -0.44 -0.62 10.63
C ILE A 96 1.05 -0.30 10.59
N VAL A 97 1.44 0.98 10.82
CA VAL A 97 2.82 1.42 10.78
C VAL A 97 3.19 2.24 12.02
N THR A 98 4.44 2.18 12.43
CA THR A 98 5.02 3.14 13.39
C THR A 98 6.32 3.67 12.83
N ILE A 99 6.57 4.98 13.01
CA ILE A 99 7.79 5.66 12.53
C ILE A 99 8.68 5.99 13.74
N ALA A 100 9.95 5.63 13.64
CA ALA A 100 10.97 6.04 14.59
C ALA A 100 12.35 6.10 13.91
N SER A 101 13.14 7.13 14.17
CA SER A 101 14.53 7.24 13.69
C SER A 101 14.67 7.10 12.17
N ASN A 102 13.75 7.69 11.39
CA ASN A 102 13.70 7.59 9.92
C ASN A 102 13.43 6.17 9.38
N GLN A 103 12.96 5.28 10.23
CA GLN A 103 12.59 3.91 9.93
C GLN A 103 11.10 3.72 10.19
N PHE A 104 10.53 2.66 9.60
CA PHE A 104 9.15 2.29 9.86
C PHE A 104 9.04 0.80 10.21
N THR A 105 8.17 0.48 11.15
CA THR A 105 7.93 -0.87 11.63
C THR A 105 6.55 -1.34 11.18
N LEU A 106 6.49 -2.56 10.63
CA LEU A 106 5.26 -3.26 10.27
C LEU A 106 5.11 -4.52 11.11
N GLY A 107 3.88 -4.83 11.52
CA GLY A 107 3.53 -6.08 12.19
C GLY A 107 3.46 -7.27 11.24
N ALA A 108 3.18 -8.46 11.76
CA ALA A 108 2.96 -9.66 10.94
C ALA A 108 1.85 -9.43 9.90
N GLY A 109 2.06 -9.86 8.66
CA GLY A 109 1.12 -9.67 7.54
C GLY A 109 1.78 -9.69 6.18
N SER A 110 0.99 -9.48 5.15
CA SER A 110 1.45 -9.28 3.77
C SER A 110 1.20 -7.84 3.36
N TYR A 111 2.19 -7.21 2.73
CA TYR A 111 2.14 -5.79 2.39
C TYR A 111 2.65 -5.54 0.98
N LEU A 112 1.99 -4.64 0.26
CA LEU A 112 2.55 -3.96 -0.89
C LEU A 112 3.09 -2.61 -0.40
N ILE A 113 4.38 -2.39 -0.54
CA ILE A 113 5.08 -1.16 -0.17
C ILE A 113 5.54 -0.47 -1.44
N ARG A 114 5.15 0.79 -1.63
CA ARG A 114 5.58 1.64 -2.74
C ARG A 114 6.30 2.85 -2.17
N TRP A 115 7.31 3.36 -2.86
CA TRP A 115 8.02 4.56 -2.42
C TRP A 115 8.47 5.41 -3.58
N SER A 116 8.71 6.68 -3.27
CA SER A 116 9.39 7.62 -4.15
C SER A 116 10.36 8.47 -3.34
N ALA A 117 11.58 8.60 -3.84
CA ALA A 117 12.65 9.33 -3.18
C ALA A 117 13.30 10.31 -4.15
N PRO A 118 13.19 11.64 -3.93
CA PRO A 118 13.78 12.62 -4.82
C PRO A 118 15.29 12.70 -4.62
N ALA A 119 15.96 13.12 -5.69
CA ALA A 119 17.34 13.55 -5.66
C ALA A 119 17.51 14.81 -6.51
N TYR A 120 18.45 15.67 -6.14
CA TYR A 120 18.70 16.92 -6.80
C TYR A 120 20.19 17.06 -7.08
N TYR A 121 20.55 17.19 -8.36
CA TYR A 121 21.90 17.54 -8.79
C TYR A 121 23.01 16.55 -8.35
N VAL A 122 22.75 15.24 -8.39
CA VAL A 122 23.64 14.18 -7.85
C VAL A 122 24.11 13.18 -8.90
N GLN A 123 23.80 13.42 -10.18
CA GLN A 123 24.02 12.48 -11.30
C GLN A 123 23.19 11.20 -11.14
N GLY A 124 23.79 10.03 -11.38
CA GLY A 124 23.12 8.75 -11.21
C GLY A 124 22.71 8.50 -9.76
N HIS A 125 21.50 8.05 -9.55
CA HIS A 125 21.03 7.67 -8.23
C HIS A 125 19.99 6.54 -8.29
N GLN A 126 19.83 5.82 -7.18
CA GLN A 126 18.90 4.73 -7.04
C GLN A 126 18.51 4.57 -5.57
N SER A 127 17.22 4.37 -5.31
CA SER A 127 16.72 4.04 -3.97
C SER A 127 16.54 2.53 -3.79
N ARG A 128 16.34 2.10 -2.54
CA ARG A 128 15.94 0.73 -2.21
C ARG A 128 15.11 0.67 -0.94
N LEU A 129 14.29 -0.37 -0.82
CA LEU A 129 13.71 -0.82 0.44
C LEU A 129 14.69 -1.77 1.11
N PHE A 130 15.03 -1.49 2.35
CA PHE A 130 15.98 -2.29 3.13
C PHE A 130 15.34 -2.76 4.45
N ASP A 131 15.45 -4.04 4.73
CA ASP A 131 15.03 -4.67 5.99
C ASP A 131 16.16 -4.55 7.01
N ILE A 132 15.96 -3.73 8.03
CA ILE A 132 16.92 -3.50 9.11
C ILE A 132 16.98 -4.70 10.04
N THR A 133 15.83 -5.31 10.33
CA THR A 133 15.73 -6.45 11.25
C THR A 133 16.56 -7.63 10.77
N ASN A 134 16.50 -7.93 9.47
CA ASN A 134 17.21 -9.06 8.86
C ASN A 134 18.47 -8.66 8.09
N THR A 135 18.79 -7.37 8.04
CA THR A 135 19.96 -6.81 7.31
C THR A 135 19.93 -7.24 5.83
N ALA A 136 18.79 -7.06 5.16
CA ALA A 136 18.55 -7.55 3.81
C ALA A 136 18.02 -6.45 2.87
N GLU A 137 18.55 -6.41 1.64
CA GLU A 137 17.93 -5.67 0.55
C GLU A 137 16.68 -6.40 0.09
N ILE A 138 15.53 -5.71 0.11
CA ILE A 138 14.26 -6.30 -0.34
C ILE A 138 14.07 -6.03 -1.82
N GLN A 139 14.18 -4.78 -2.24
CA GLN A 139 13.97 -4.39 -3.63
C GLN A 139 14.67 -3.06 -3.92
N VAL A 140 15.28 -2.96 -5.08
CA VAL A 140 15.80 -1.69 -5.61
C VAL A 140 14.70 -0.94 -6.36
N GLY A 141 14.74 0.38 -6.30
CA GLY A 141 13.91 1.27 -7.09
C GLY A 141 14.49 1.55 -8.47
N SER A 142 13.86 2.45 -9.21
CA SER A 142 14.32 2.86 -10.52
C SER A 142 15.71 3.51 -10.44
N SER A 143 16.56 3.20 -11.44
CA SER A 143 17.79 3.90 -11.67
C SER A 143 17.50 5.20 -12.41
N GLU A 144 17.94 6.31 -11.85
CA GLU A 144 17.64 7.65 -12.35
C GLU A 144 18.91 8.46 -12.53
N TYR A 145 18.82 9.53 -13.30
CA TYR A 145 19.92 10.45 -13.54
C TYR A 145 19.44 11.89 -13.51
N CYS A 146 19.86 12.66 -12.50
CA CYS A 146 19.67 14.11 -12.44
C CYS A 146 21.01 14.80 -12.75
N GLY A 147 21.00 15.62 -13.83
CA GLY A 147 22.21 16.25 -14.35
C GLY A 147 22.95 17.10 -13.31
N ASP A 148 24.23 17.31 -13.58
CA ASP A 148 25.14 18.15 -12.76
C ASP A 148 25.48 19.51 -13.39
N LEU A 149 24.88 19.83 -14.53
CA LEU A 149 25.05 21.11 -15.23
C LEU A 149 23.84 22.04 -15.12
N TYR A 150 22.67 21.48 -14.79
CA TYR A 150 21.41 22.20 -14.63
C TYR A 150 20.71 21.73 -13.36
N ASN A 151 20.03 22.64 -12.69
CA ASN A 151 19.27 22.35 -11.46
C ASN A 151 18.10 21.38 -11.74
N VAL A 152 18.39 20.10 -11.90
CA VAL A 152 17.42 19.06 -12.21
C VAL A 152 17.17 18.22 -10.98
N SER A 153 15.91 18.00 -10.69
CA SER A 153 15.43 17.05 -9.68
C SER A 153 14.57 15.99 -10.35
N ASN A 154 14.77 14.74 -9.99
CA ASN A 154 13.87 13.64 -10.33
C ASN A 154 13.75 12.68 -9.14
N ARG A 155 12.97 11.60 -9.30
CA ARG A 155 12.67 10.67 -8.23
C ARG A 155 13.01 9.24 -8.64
N SER A 156 13.65 8.50 -7.74
CA SER A 156 13.69 7.05 -7.81
C SER A 156 12.41 6.49 -7.19
N PHE A 157 11.73 5.60 -7.91
CA PHE A 157 10.50 4.93 -7.50
C PHE A 157 10.76 3.45 -7.27
N GLY A 158 10.06 2.85 -6.32
CA GLY A 158 10.11 1.42 -6.13
C GLY A 158 8.80 0.88 -5.61
N ALA A 159 8.66 -0.44 -5.71
CA ALA A 159 7.55 -1.20 -5.17
C ALA A 159 8.03 -2.60 -4.78
N ALA A 160 7.60 -3.09 -3.65
CA ALA A 160 7.90 -4.43 -3.16
C ALA A 160 6.69 -5.05 -2.47
N ARG A 161 6.48 -6.33 -2.68
CA ARG A 161 5.58 -7.13 -1.85
C ARG A 161 6.40 -7.87 -0.81
N VAL A 162 6.02 -7.77 0.47
CA VAL A 162 6.65 -8.49 1.58
C VAL A 162 5.61 -9.28 2.35
N THR A 163 5.99 -10.45 2.87
CA THR A 163 5.20 -11.21 3.84
C THR A 163 6.08 -11.46 5.05
N ILE A 164 5.64 -10.99 6.21
CA ILE A 164 6.40 -11.01 7.45
C ILE A 164 5.63 -11.71 8.57
N ALA A 165 6.32 -12.49 9.37
CA ALA A 165 5.73 -13.28 10.45
C ALA A 165 5.79 -12.58 11.82
N ALA A 166 6.56 -11.51 11.95
CA ALA A 166 6.75 -10.73 13.18
C ALA A 166 7.06 -9.28 12.85
N ASN A 167 7.10 -8.42 13.86
CA ASN A 167 7.48 -7.02 13.69
C ASN A 167 8.82 -6.91 12.98
N THR A 168 8.83 -6.19 11.87
CA THR A 168 10.00 -5.98 11.01
C THR A 168 10.19 -4.50 10.77
N VAL A 169 11.42 -4.04 10.92
CA VAL A 169 11.83 -2.65 10.74
C VAL A 169 12.42 -2.47 9.36
N TYR A 170 11.93 -1.46 8.64
CA TYR A 170 12.37 -1.10 7.30
C TYR A 170 12.85 0.34 7.23
N GLU A 171 13.66 0.62 6.23
CA GLU A 171 13.99 1.99 5.84
C GLU A 171 14.09 2.12 4.32
N ILE A 172 13.91 3.34 3.83
CA ILE A 172 14.24 3.67 2.43
C ILE A 172 15.67 4.18 2.42
N GLN A 173 16.52 3.49 1.69
CA GLN A 173 17.90 3.88 1.45
C GLN A 173 18.05 4.44 0.03
N HIS A 174 19.02 5.35 -0.14
CA HIS A 174 19.28 6.01 -1.42
C HIS A 174 20.80 6.16 -1.61
N ARG A 175 21.30 5.89 -2.81
CA ARG A 175 22.69 6.03 -3.19
C ARG A 175 22.81 6.92 -4.42
N CYS A 176 23.86 7.74 -4.47
CA CYS A 176 24.14 8.64 -5.59
C CYS A 176 25.61 8.64 -6.00
N VAL A 177 25.87 9.19 -7.19
CA VAL A 177 27.23 9.29 -7.76
C VAL A 177 27.96 10.51 -7.20
N ASN A 178 27.32 11.68 -7.13
CA ASN A 178 27.93 12.92 -6.68
C ASN A 178 27.29 13.40 -5.36
N THR A 179 28.14 13.89 -4.44
CA THR A 179 27.66 14.55 -3.23
C THR A 179 27.06 15.91 -3.55
N GLN A 180 25.86 16.17 -3.06
CA GLN A 180 25.23 17.48 -3.08
C GLN A 180 24.82 17.90 -1.68
N SER A 181 25.43 18.98 -1.20
CA SER A 181 25.10 19.56 0.10
C SER A 181 23.76 20.29 0.05
N THR A 182 23.04 20.30 1.16
CA THR A 182 21.81 21.06 1.40
C THR A 182 20.60 20.62 0.59
N TYR A 183 20.74 20.44 -0.74
CA TYR A 183 19.64 20.15 -1.66
C TYR A 183 19.59 18.69 -2.13
N GLY A 184 20.59 17.89 -1.82
CA GLY A 184 20.80 16.58 -2.45
C GLY A 184 19.61 15.63 -2.33
N PHE A 185 18.92 15.65 -1.21
CA PHE A 185 17.70 14.87 -0.98
C PHE A 185 16.42 15.56 -1.47
N GLY A 186 16.51 16.71 -2.11
CA GLY A 186 15.42 17.48 -2.70
C GLY A 186 15.55 18.97 -2.41
N GLY A 187 15.24 19.81 -3.41
CA GLY A 187 15.17 21.27 -3.27
C GLY A 187 13.81 21.71 -2.75
N ALA A 188 13.80 22.65 -1.81
CA ALA A 188 12.59 23.20 -1.24
C ALA A 188 11.94 24.25 -2.13
N ILE A 189 10.63 24.42 -1.96
CA ILE A 189 9.82 25.53 -2.45
C ILE A 189 9.28 26.34 -1.28
N THR A 190 8.76 27.52 -1.55
CA THR A 190 8.36 28.49 -0.51
C THR A 190 6.85 28.59 -0.31
N TRP A 191 6.05 27.76 -0.98
CA TRP A 191 4.59 27.88 -0.99
C TRP A 191 3.89 27.16 0.18
N GLY A 192 4.62 26.35 0.93
CA GLY A 192 4.10 25.55 2.03
C GLY A 192 5.11 24.49 2.45
N ASP A 193 4.67 23.49 3.17
CA ASP A 193 5.53 22.37 3.57
C ASP A 193 6.01 21.60 2.34
N ASN A 194 7.23 21.11 2.44
CA ASN A 194 7.90 20.35 1.40
C ASN A 194 7.82 18.86 1.73
N VAL A 195 7.36 18.05 0.78
CA VAL A 195 7.34 16.58 0.88
C VAL A 195 8.41 16.01 -0.03
N PHE A 196 9.34 15.28 0.54
CA PHE A 196 10.45 14.67 -0.18
C PHE A 196 10.22 13.17 -0.39
N THR A 197 10.61 12.32 0.55
CA THR A 197 10.34 10.89 0.45
C THR A 197 8.89 10.60 0.82
N THR A 198 8.24 9.72 0.05
CA THR A 198 6.91 9.20 0.35
C THR A 198 6.97 7.68 0.33
N VAL A 199 6.34 7.05 1.30
CA VAL A 199 6.11 5.60 1.33
C VAL A 199 4.62 5.35 1.50
N GLU A 200 4.07 4.56 0.61
CA GLU A 200 2.68 4.07 0.63
C GLU A 200 2.72 2.57 1.01
N ILE A 201 1.97 2.21 2.00
CA ILE A 201 1.94 0.86 2.57
C ILE A 201 0.50 0.35 2.51
N PHE A 202 0.28 -0.77 1.82
CA PHE A 202 -1.03 -1.40 1.68
C PHE A 202 -0.95 -2.79 2.29
N ARG A 203 -1.74 -3.05 3.33
CA ARG A 203 -1.86 -4.36 3.93
C ARG A 203 -2.86 -5.19 3.12
N GLU A 204 -2.44 -6.37 2.71
CA GLU A 204 -3.30 -7.32 2.02
C GLU A 204 -4.26 -7.99 3.02
N ALA A 205 -5.45 -8.35 2.54
CA ALA A 205 -6.48 -9.04 3.32
C ALA A 205 -6.14 -10.51 3.58
#